data_1e94e135cb4b46c232c721350047cf49
#
_entry.id   1e94e135cb4b46c232c721350047cf49
#
_cell.length_a   1.000
_cell.length_b   1.000
_cell.length_c   1.000
_cell.angle_alpha   90.00
_cell.angle_beta   90.00
_cell.angle_gamma   90.00
#
_symmetry.space_group_name_H-M   'P 1'
#
loop_
_entity.id
_entity.type
_entity.pdbx_description
1 polymer ?
#
loop_
_entity_poly.entity_id
_entity_poly.type
_entity_poly.pdbx_seq_one_letter_code
_entity_poly.pdbx_strand_id
1 'polypeptide(L)'
;MDRMIYQVAVGKQSKLYLHCIESVKQYCNKYGIKHIVQNEPILKIRPDMAVTGRSKEAVERLGYMPIYEKENAFTHLHKYNQVAIVDSDIYIRPTAPNIFEELTNEYAFGAVAERELPCAKKYKSKIRKYSKAAFENLTDVDWKWNALGAEFYNMGMMVINCQKFLPYLKGQTAEQFIRRPEFKDFVDGIGYRKWSTDQMLLNYWVKKEKIPTLNMDWRWNGLFKGVDDAQIPKAYFI
;
A
#
# COMPACT_ATOMS: atom_id res chain seq x y z
N MET A 1 11.89 -20.59 3.97
CA MET A 1 10.70 -19.80 4.35
C MET A 1 9.94 -19.46 3.08
N ASP A 2 8.66 -19.77 3.03
CA ASP A 2 7.84 -19.48 1.85
C ASP A 2 7.48 -17.99 1.81
N ARG A 3 7.90 -17.30 0.75
CA ARG A 3 7.75 -15.86 0.54
C ARG A 3 7.03 -15.60 -0.77
N MET A 4 6.21 -14.55 -0.81
CA MET A 4 5.44 -14.19 -1.99
C MET A 4 5.46 -12.67 -2.20
N ILE A 5 5.57 -12.26 -3.48
CA ILE A 5 5.22 -10.90 -3.91
C ILE A 5 3.92 -10.97 -4.70
N TYR A 6 3.00 -10.09 -4.34
CA TYR A 6 1.69 -9.96 -4.96
C TYR A 6 1.55 -8.60 -5.66
N GLN A 7 1.10 -8.63 -6.90
CA GLN A 7 0.78 -7.43 -7.68
C GLN A 7 -0.62 -7.52 -8.25
N VAL A 8 -1.26 -6.37 -8.42
CA VAL A 8 -2.55 -6.25 -9.12
C VAL A 8 -2.35 -5.49 -10.41
N ALA A 9 -2.72 -6.12 -11.52
CA ALA A 9 -2.57 -5.59 -12.88
C ALA A 9 -3.87 -5.79 -13.68
N VAL A 10 -5.00 -5.38 -13.10
CA VAL A 10 -6.33 -5.54 -13.69
C VAL A 10 -6.53 -4.58 -14.85
N GLY A 11 -7.07 -5.09 -15.95
CA GLY A 11 -7.35 -4.34 -17.17
C GLY A 11 -6.15 -4.21 -18.11
N LYS A 12 -6.26 -3.31 -19.11
CA LYS A 12 -5.20 -3.11 -20.12
C LYS A 12 -3.99 -2.42 -19.51
N GLN A 13 -2.86 -3.11 -19.49
CA GLN A 13 -1.61 -2.59 -18.95
C GLN A 13 -0.86 -1.73 -19.98
N SER A 14 -0.28 -0.61 -19.49
CA SER A 14 0.66 0.18 -20.28
C SER A 14 2.02 -0.55 -20.42
N LYS A 15 2.84 -0.13 -21.40
CA LYS A 15 4.21 -0.66 -21.55
C LYS A 15 5.05 -0.45 -20.27
N LEU A 16 4.83 0.67 -19.56
CA LEU A 16 5.51 0.96 -18.29
C LEU A 16 5.15 -0.10 -17.23
N TYR A 17 3.87 -0.39 -17.05
CA TYR A 17 3.42 -1.38 -16.07
C TYR A 17 3.96 -2.78 -16.39
N LEU A 18 3.93 -3.18 -17.66
CA LEU A 18 4.51 -4.46 -18.08
C LEU A 18 6.02 -4.54 -17.78
N HIS A 19 6.75 -3.43 -17.97
CA HIS A 19 8.17 -3.36 -17.64
C HIS A 19 8.40 -3.46 -16.11
N CYS A 20 7.59 -2.78 -15.30
CA CYS A 20 7.65 -2.87 -13.85
C CYS A 20 7.35 -4.30 -13.35
N ILE A 21 6.28 -4.93 -13.85
CA ILE A 21 5.91 -6.30 -13.50
C ILE A 21 7.05 -7.29 -13.87
N GLU A 22 7.67 -7.13 -15.02
CA GLU A 22 8.81 -7.97 -15.42
C GLU A 22 10.01 -7.77 -14.49
N SER A 23 10.29 -6.54 -14.03
CA SER A 23 11.35 -6.28 -13.06
C SER A 23 11.10 -7.01 -11.73
N VAL A 24 9.84 -7.02 -11.25
CA VAL A 24 9.44 -7.76 -10.04
C VAL A 24 9.62 -9.26 -10.24
N LYS A 25 9.26 -9.79 -11.42
CA LYS A 25 9.46 -11.21 -11.75
C LYS A 25 10.94 -11.60 -11.73
N GLN A 26 11.82 -10.79 -12.32
CA GLN A 26 13.26 -11.02 -12.28
C GLN A 26 13.81 -11.00 -10.85
N TYR A 27 13.36 -10.04 -10.04
CA TYR A 27 13.70 -9.97 -8.62
C TYR A 27 13.24 -11.22 -7.85
N CYS A 28 12.01 -11.68 -8.08
CA CYS A 28 11.49 -12.90 -7.46
C CYS A 28 12.29 -14.13 -7.86
N ASN A 29 12.67 -14.26 -9.13
CA ASN A 29 13.51 -15.35 -9.61
C ASN A 29 14.89 -15.35 -8.94
N LYS A 30 15.51 -14.16 -8.75
CA LYS A 30 16.80 -14.01 -8.08
C LYS A 30 16.81 -14.56 -6.65
N TYR A 31 15.70 -14.37 -5.92
CA TYR A 31 15.62 -14.74 -4.50
C TYR A 31 14.75 -15.97 -4.21
N GLY A 32 14.27 -16.68 -5.23
CA GLY A 32 13.40 -17.84 -5.07
C GLY A 32 12.05 -17.50 -4.43
N ILE A 33 11.51 -16.32 -4.73
CA ILE A 33 10.25 -15.80 -4.19
C ILE A 33 9.11 -16.14 -5.15
N LYS A 34 7.95 -16.55 -4.63
CA LYS A 34 6.75 -16.74 -5.47
C LYS A 34 6.23 -15.39 -5.93
N HIS A 35 6.04 -15.22 -7.24
CA HIS A 35 5.41 -14.04 -7.82
C HIS A 35 3.98 -14.38 -8.26
N ILE A 36 3.01 -13.60 -7.81
CA ILE A 36 1.60 -13.68 -8.23
C ILE A 36 1.19 -12.32 -8.78
N VAL A 37 0.65 -12.31 -9.99
CA VAL A 37 0.05 -11.13 -10.62
C VAL A 37 -1.43 -11.40 -10.82
N GLN A 38 -2.28 -10.64 -10.14
CA GLN A 38 -3.74 -10.68 -10.33
C GLN A 38 -4.10 -9.84 -11.55
N ASN A 39 -4.57 -10.49 -12.61
CA ASN A 39 -4.96 -9.83 -13.87
C ASN A 39 -6.46 -9.57 -13.96
N GLU A 40 -7.26 -10.27 -13.16
CA GLU A 40 -8.71 -10.13 -13.15
C GLU A 40 -9.21 -9.56 -11.82
N PRO A 41 -10.28 -8.75 -11.84
CA PRO A 41 -10.87 -8.24 -10.61
C PRO A 41 -11.57 -9.35 -9.82
N ILE A 42 -11.25 -9.47 -8.54
CA ILE A 42 -11.76 -10.52 -7.64
C ILE A 42 -12.73 -9.93 -6.61
N LEU A 43 -12.27 -8.92 -5.85
CA LEU A 43 -13.05 -8.34 -4.75
C LEU A 43 -14.20 -7.47 -5.23
N LYS A 44 -14.00 -6.72 -6.30
CA LYS A 44 -14.98 -5.82 -6.93
C LYS A 44 -15.71 -4.93 -5.92
N ILE A 45 -14.97 -4.38 -4.97
CA ILE A 45 -15.54 -3.51 -3.93
C ILE A 45 -16.21 -2.30 -4.58
N ARG A 46 -17.48 -2.13 -4.28
CA ARG A 46 -18.29 -0.99 -4.72
C ARG A 46 -18.70 -0.18 -3.50
N PRO A 47 -18.48 1.15 -3.49
CA PRO A 47 -19.04 2.00 -2.45
C PRO A 47 -20.57 2.02 -2.57
N ASP A 48 -21.26 2.15 -1.42
CA ASP A 48 -22.72 2.35 -1.41
C ASP A 48 -23.06 3.75 -1.98
N MET A 49 -22.19 4.72 -1.74
CA MET A 49 -22.30 6.08 -2.21
C MET A 49 -21.01 6.51 -2.93
N ALA A 50 -21.07 6.72 -4.22
CA ALA A 50 -19.96 7.22 -5.02
C ALA A 50 -19.90 8.77 -4.97
N VAL A 51 -19.48 9.32 -3.83
CA VAL A 51 -19.57 10.78 -3.57
C VAL A 51 -18.34 11.57 -4.04
N THR A 52 -17.19 10.92 -4.23
CA THR A 52 -15.99 11.60 -4.74
C THR A 52 -15.88 11.48 -6.25
N GLY A 53 -15.22 12.46 -6.90
CA GLY A 53 -14.95 12.38 -8.33
C GLY A 53 -14.24 11.08 -8.73
N ARG A 54 -13.26 10.62 -7.90
CA ARG A 54 -12.52 9.37 -8.14
C ARG A 54 -13.40 8.13 -8.02
N SER A 55 -14.18 8.01 -6.93
CA SER A 55 -15.06 6.86 -6.74
C SER A 55 -16.19 6.84 -7.77
N LYS A 56 -16.77 8.00 -8.07
CA LYS A 56 -17.80 8.14 -9.09
C LYS A 56 -17.31 7.70 -10.47
N GLU A 57 -16.18 8.25 -10.93
CA GLU A 57 -15.59 7.90 -12.22
C GLU A 57 -15.25 6.39 -12.32
N ALA A 58 -14.66 5.80 -11.26
CA ALA A 58 -14.34 4.39 -11.25
C ALA A 58 -15.57 3.50 -11.30
N VAL A 59 -16.61 3.83 -10.51
CA VAL A 59 -17.86 3.07 -10.48
C VAL A 59 -18.63 3.20 -11.79
N GLU A 60 -18.69 4.39 -12.39
CA GLU A 60 -19.35 4.59 -13.68
C GLU A 60 -18.66 3.80 -14.79
N ARG A 61 -17.33 3.74 -14.79
CA ARG A 61 -16.56 3.08 -15.84
C ARG A 61 -16.42 1.57 -15.64
N LEU A 62 -16.21 1.11 -14.40
CA LEU A 62 -15.80 -0.26 -14.09
C LEU A 62 -16.83 -1.02 -13.25
N GLY A 63 -17.77 -0.33 -12.61
CA GLY A 63 -18.71 -0.91 -11.66
C GLY A 63 -18.16 -1.16 -10.25
N TYR A 64 -16.87 -0.91 -10.00
CA TYR A 64 -16.20 -1.14 -8.72
C TYR A 64 -14.96 -0.24 -8.56
N MET A 65 -14.35 -0.25 -7.38
CA MET A 65 -13.12 0.49 -7.03
C MET A 65 -11.90 -0.42 -7.15
N PRO A 66 -11.10 -0.34 -8.23
CA PRO A 66 -9.96 -1.24 -8.44
C PRO A 66 -8.85 -1.07 -7.39
N ILE A 67 -8.82 0.05 -6.70
CA ILE A 67 -7.81 0.33 -5.66
C ILE A 67 -7.85 -0.69 -4.50
N TYR A 68 -9.01 -1.31 -4.23
CA TYR A 68 -9.18 -2.31 -3.17
C TYR A 68 -8.89 -3.75 -3.61
N GLU A 69 -8.49 -3.98 -4.86
CA GLU A 69 -8.10 -5.32 -5.31
C GLU A 69 -6.79 -5.80 -4.69
N LYS A 70 -5.96 -4.89 -4.15
CA LYS A 70 -4.68 -5.25 -3.50
C LYS A 70 -4.89 -6.08 -2.23
N GLU A 71 -5.94 -5.82 -1.48
CA GLU A 71 -6.26 -6.53 -0.25
C GLU A 71 -6.62 -8.00 -0.51
N ASN A 72 -6.89 -8.40 -1.76
CA ASN A 72 -7.03 -9.82 -2.09
C ASN A 72 -5.75 -10.62 -1.79
N ALA A 73 -4.60 -9.97 -1.68
CA ALA A 73 -3.37 -10.58 -1.17
C ALA A 73 -3.55 -11.25 0.20
N PHE A 74 -4.48 -10.75 1.04
CA PHE A 74 -4.73 -11.31 2.37
C PHE A 74 -5.24 -12.74 2.33
N THR A 75 -5.83 -13.20 1.23
CA THR A 75 -6.24 -14.60 1.04
C THR A 75 -5.06 -15.57 1.01
N HIS A 76 -3.84 -15.07 0.78
CA HIS A 76 -2.63 -15.86 0.69
C HIS A 76 -1.85 -15.93 2.02
N LEU A 77 -2.18 -15.12 3.03
CA LEU A 77 -1.40 -15.02 4.27
C LEU A 77 -1.32 -16.35 5.05
N HIS A 78 -2.28 -17.24 4.89
CA HIS A 78 -2.26 -18.59 5.50
C HIS A 78 -1.27 -19.56 4.84
N LYS A 79 -0.76 -19.23 3.63
CA LYS A 79 0.08 -20.11 2.82
C LYS A 79 1.55 -19.74 2.85
N TYR A 80 1.89 -18.52 3.28
CA TYR A 80 3.24 -17.98 3.25
C TYR A 80 3.66 -17.45 4.62
N ASN A 81 4.97 -17.43 4.87
CA ASN A 81 5.51 -16.81 6.08
C ASN A 81 5.54 -15.29 5.99
N GLN A 82 5.89 -14.78 4.80
CA GLN A 82 5.91 -13.35 4.51
C GLN A 82 5.31 -13.08 3.14
N VAL A 83 4.54 -12.00 3.04
CA VAL A 83 3.95 -11.52 1.79
C VAL A 83 4.31 -10.05 1.59
N ALA A 84 4.80 -9.70 0.42
CA ALA A 84 4.90 -8.30 0.00
C ALA A 84 3.83 -7.98 -1.03
N ILE A 85 3.17 -6.83 -0.89
CA ILE A 85 2.23 -6.29 -1.86
C ILE A 85 2.92 -5.11 -2.51
N VAL A 86 3.04 -5.13 -3.84
CA VAL A 86 3.79 -4.13 -4.60
C VAL A 86 2.91 -3.62 -5.74
N ASP A 87 2.76 -2.31 -5.86
CA ASP A 87 1.98 -1.71 -6.96
C ASP A 87 2.60 -2.07 -8.31
N SER A 88 1.76 -2.22 -9.34
CA SER A 88 2.19 -2.66 -10.67
C SER A 88 2.99 -1.62 -11.45
N ASP A 89 3.09 -0.39 -10.95
CA ASP A 89 3.92 0.69 -11.48
C ASP A 89 5.25 0.88 -10.73
N ILE A 90 5.59 -0.04 -9.83
CA ILE A 90 6.87 -0.05 -9.14
C ILE A 90 7.89 -0.89 -9.92
N TYR A 91 9.01 -0.28 -10.26
CA TYR A 91 10.19 -0.93 -10.85
C TYR A 91 11.17 -1.31 -9.75
N ILE A 92 11.60 -2.58 -9.72
CA ILE A 92 12.63 -3.07 -8.78
C ILE A 92 13.99 -3.11 -9.51
N ARG A 93 14.98 -2.46 -8.92
CA ARG A 93 16.34 -2.50 -9.48
C ARG A 93 16.98 -3.89 -9.33
N PRO A 94 17.79 -4.35 -10.30
CA PRO A 94 18.47 -5.64 -10.21
C PRO A 94 19.40 -5.76 -8.98
N THR A 95 19.91 -4.63 -8.51
CA THR A 95 20.79 -4.53 -7.32
C THR A 95 20.05 -4.51 -6.00
N ALA A 96 18.71 -4.46 -6.01
CA ALA A 96 17.92 -4.44 -4.78
C ALA A 96 18.22 -5.68 -3.92
N PRO A 97 18.43 -5.50 -2.60
CA PRO A 97 18.57 -6.63 -1.68
C PRO A 97 17.23 -7.33 -1.45
N ASN A 98 17.21 -8.38 -0.64
CA ASN A 98 15.99 -9.12 -0.37
C ASN A 98 15.13 -8.37 0.66
N ILE A 99 13.98 -7.81 0.24
CA ILE A 99 13.08 -7.01 1.06
C ILE A 99 12.56 -7.76 2.30
N PHE A 100 12.43 -9.07 2.22
CA PHE A 100 11.92 -9.88 3.32
C PHE A 100 12.91 -10.03 4.50
N GLU A 101 14.16 -9.65 4.30
CA GLU A 101 15.17 -9.62 5.37
C GLU A 101 15.08 -8.35 6.22
N GLU A 102 14.41 -7.31 5.72
CA GLU A 102 14.17 -6.07 6.46
C GLU A 102 13.13 -6.24 7.57
N LEU A 103 12.05 -7.01 7.30
CA LEU A 103 10.97 -7.18 8.26
C LEU A 103 11.34 -8.27 9.28
N THR A 104 11.91 -7.85 10.40
CA THR A 104 12.24 -8.75 11.50
C THR A 104 11.01 -9.32 12.20
N ASN A 105 11.22 -10.36 13.04
CA ASN A 105 10.13 -11.01 13.75
C ASN A 105 9.43 -10.14 14.82
N GLU A 106 9.90 -8.94 15.08
CA GLU A 106 9.25 -8.01 16.01
C GLU A 106 8.02 -7.34 15.41
N TYR A 107 7.99 -7.19 14.09
CA TYR A 107 6.96 -6.45 13.37
C TYR A 107 5.99 -7.37 12.63
N ALA A 108 4.73 -6.95 12.56
CA ALA A 108 3.70 -7.59 11.76
C ALA A 108 3.59 -6.99 10.36
N PHE A 109 3.98 -5.72 10.21
CA PHE A 109 3.80 -4.93 9.00
C PHE A 109 5.01 -4.03 8.79
N GLY A 110 5.38 -3.79 7.54
CA GLY A 110 6.44 -2.85 7.16
C GLY A 110 6.04 -2.05 5.92
N ALA A 111 6.25 -0.74 5.96
CA ALA A 111 6.05 0.17 4.84
C ALA A 111 6.87 1.45 5.04
N VAL A 112 6.98 2.28 4.01
CA VAL A 112 7.75 3.53 4.04
C VAL A 112 6.88 4.70 4.46
N ALA A 113 7.28 5.44 5.51
CA ALA A 113 6.60 6.66 5.91
C ALA A 113 6.86 7.80 4.90
N GLU A 114 5.79 8.32 4.28
CA GLU A 114 5.95 9.32 3.20
C GLU A 114 6.67 10.61 3.64
N ARG A 115 6.48 11.04 4.89
CA ARG A 115 7.11 12.26 5.39
C ARG A 115 8.65 12.16 5.48
N GLU A 116 9.20 10.93 5.47
CA GLU A 116 10.64 10.67 5.59
C GLU A 116 11.34 10.52 4.24
N LEU A 117 10.57 10.54 3.15
CA LEU A 117 11.13 10.52 1.80
C LEU A 117 12.06 11.72 1.57
N PRO A 118 13.23 11.53 0.95
CA PRO A 118 14.16 12.61 0.60
C PRO A 118 13.64 13.42 -0.60
N CYS A 119 12.51 14.10 -0.38
CA CYS A 119 11.80 14.85 -1.40
C CYS A 119 12.24 16.31 -1.45
N ALA A 120 12.07 16.94 -2.62
CA ALA A 120 12.18 18.38 -2.80
C ALA A 120 11.18 19.13 -1.90
N LYS A 121 11.53 20.35 -1.49
CA LYS A 121 10.70 21.20 -0.58
C LYS A 121 9.25 21.31 -1.03
N LYS A 122 9.03 21.47 -2.34
CA LYS A 122 7.69 21.57 -2.94
C LYS A 122 6.87 20.30 -2.69
N TYR A 123 7.50 19.13 -2.80
CA TYR A 123 6.81 17.85 -2.60
C TYR A 123 6.57 17.57 -1.10
N LYS A 124 7.52 17.89 -0.23
CA LYS A 124 7.33 17.84 1.24
C LYS A 124 6.12 18.68 1.67
N SER A 125 5.94 19.87 1.08
CA SER A 125 4.75 20.69 1.33
C SER A 125 3.45 20.02 0.87
N LYS A 126 3.47 19.26 -0.25
CA LYS A 126 2.31 18.48 -0.70
C LYS A 126 1.97 17.36 0.26
N ILE A 127 2.97 16.58 0.71
CA ILE A 127 2.79 15.50 1.69
C ILE A 127 2.16 16.06 2.98
N ARG A 128 2.69 17.18 3.50
CA ARG A 128 2.14 17.83 4.69
C ARG A 128 0.70 18.28 4.51
N LYS A 129 0.37 18.92 3.38
CA LYS A 129 -1.01 19.35 3.08
C LYS A 129 -1.95 18.16 2.94
N TYR A 130 -1.51 17.11 2.25
CA TYR A 130 -2.28 15.88 2.11
C TYR A 130 -2.54 15.24 3.48
N SER A 131 -1.49 15.06 4.31
CA SER A 131 -1.63 14.44 5.63
C SER A 131 -2.60 15.22 6.52
N LYS A 132 -2.54 16.56 6.48
CA LYS A 132 -3.48 17.42 7.21
C LYS A 132 -4.92 17.18 6.71
N ALA A 133 -5.16 17.26 5.41
CA ALA A 133 -6.48 17.07 4.83
C ALA A 133 -7.06 15.66 5.04
N ALA A 134 -6.19 14.64 5.11
CA ALA A 134 -6.59 13.23 5.22
C ALA A 134 -6.79 12.78 6.67
N PHE A 135 -5.95 13.23 7.61
CA PHE A 135 -5.84 12.61 8.92
C PHE A 135 -6.13 13.54 10.10
N GLU A 136 -6.20 14.87 9.92
CA GLU A 136 -6.37 15.84 11.01
C GLU A 136 -7.64 15.59 11.84
N ASN A 137 -8.72 15.16 11.19
CA ASN A 137 -10.00 14.92 11.85
C ASN A 137 -10.18 13.47 12.35
N LEU A 138 -9.20 12.60 12.17
CA LEU A 138 -9.16 11.24 12.73
C LEU A 138 -8.45 11.29 14.09
N THR A 139 -9.14 11.85 15.09
CA THR A 139 -8.55 12.17 16.41
C THR A 139 -8.45 10.99 17.36
N ASP A 140 -9.02 9.86 17.00
CA ASP A 140 -9.00 8.61 17.75
C ASP A 140 -7.76 7.75 17.51
N VAL A 141 -6.80 8.30 16.75
CA VAL A 141 -5.51 7.67 16.37
C VAL A 141 -4.37 8.65 16.61
N ASP A 142 -3.27 8.17 17.18
CA ASP A 142 -2.03 8.93 17.29
C ASP A 142 -1.26 8.92 15.96
N TRP A 143 -1.33 10.02 15.23
CA TRP A 143 -0.64 10.24 13.96
C TRP A 143 0.80 10.71 14.13
N LYS A 144 1.30 10.83 15.36
CA LYS A 144 2.66 11.32 15.65
C LYS A 144 3.02 12.56 14.83
N TRP A 145 2.18 13.58 14.90
CA TRP A 145 2.35 14.84 14.17
C TRP A 145 3.68 15.52 14.46
N ASN A 146 4.32 16.03 13.41
CA ASN A 146 5.49 16.90 13.51
C ASN A 146 5.48 17.98 12.42
N ALA A 147 6.58 18.74 12.26
CA ALA A 147 6.71 19.80 11.25
C ALA A 147 6.53 19.29 9.80
N LEU A 148 6.74 17.99 9.55
CA LEU A 148 6.57 17.37 8.23
C LEU A 148 5.14 16.81 7.99
N GLY A 149 4.27 16.81 9.01
CA GLY A 149 2.90 16.30 8.96
C GLY A 149 2.70 15.03 9.78
N ALA A 150 1.58 14.35 9.53
CA ALA A 150 1.27 13.06 10.14
C ALA A 150 2.27 11.97 9.71
N GLU A 151 2.49 10.99 10.59
CA GLU A 151 3.16 9.75 10.21
C GLU A 151 2.14 8.85 9.52
N PHE A 152 2.26 8.71 8.22
CA PHE A 152 1.50 7.76 7.43
C PHE A 152 2.40 7.07 6.41
N TYR A 153 2.04 5.86 6.05
CA TYR A 153 2.81 4.99 5.18
C TYR A 153 2.28 5.05 3.74
N ASN A 154 3.21 5.01 2.77
CA ASN A 154 2.85 4.80 1.38
C ASN A 154 2.52 3.31 1.17
N MET A 155 1.32 3.03 0.67
CA MET A 155 0.81 1.67 0.48
C MET A 155 1.08 1.10 -0.93
N GLY A 156 1.93 1.75 -1.70
CA GLY A 156 2.42 1.19 -2.97
C GLY A 156 3.35 0.00 -2.78
N MET A 157 4.00 -0.08 -1.60
CA MET A 157 4.82 -1.22 -1.20
C MET A 157 4.57 -1.51 0.28
N MET A 158 4.20 -2.75 0.59
CA MET A 158 3.94 -3.25 1.95
C MET A 158 4.58 -4.61 2.11
N VAL A 159 5.17 -4.89 3.29
CA VAL A 159 5.65 -6.23 3.66
C VAL A 159 4.92 -6.70 4.91
N ILE A 160 4.47 -7.93 4.91
CA ILE A 160 3.64 -8.52 5.96
C ILE A 160 4.32 -9.77 6.51
N ASN A 161 4.48 -9.83 7.83
CA ASN A 161 4.73 -11.08 8.55
C ASN A 161 3.38 -11.76 8.79
N CYS A 162 3.09 -12.81 8.06
CA CYS A 162 1.76 -13.39 8.00
C CYS A 162 1.26 -13.88 9.36
N GLN A 163 2.11 -14.58 10.11
CA GLN A 163 1.73 -15.14 11.44
C GLN A 163 1.34 -14.01 12.41
N LYS A 164 2.05 -12.89 12.39
CA LYS A 164 1.79 -11.75 13.29
C LYS A 164 0.64 -10.87 12.82
N PHE A 165 0.38 -10.84 11.53
CA PHE A 165 -0.65 -9.98 10.94
C PHE A 165 -2.04 -10.62 10.94
N LEU A 166 -2.13 -11.92 10.71
CA LEU A 166 -3.40 -12.66 10.64
C LEU A 166 -4.37 -12.41 11.81
N PRO A 167 -3.92 -12.34 13.10
CA PRO A 167 -4.83 -12.07 14.22
C PRO A 167 -5.63 -10.77 14.07
N TYR A 168 -5.07 -9.75 13.42
CA TYR A 168 -5.75 -8.46 13.21
C TYR A 168 -6.85 -8.52 12.15
N LEU A 169 -6.81 -9.52 11.26
CA LEU A 169 -7.90 -9.78 10.31
C LEU A 169 -9.10 -10.45 10.97
N LYS A 170 -8.96 -10.98 12.19
CA LYS A 170 -10.06 -11.58 12.99
C LYS A 170 -10.80 -12.70 12.24
N GLY A 171 -10.07 -13.49 11.42
CA GLY A 171 -10.63 -14.59 10.62
C GLY A 171 -11.46 -14.14 9.41
N GLN A 172 -11.48 -12.86 9.09
CA GLN A 172 -12.26 -12.32 7.98
C GLN A 172 -11.56 -12.55 6.63
N THR A 173 -12.35 -12.70 5.58
CA THR A 173 -11.87 -12.61 4.20
C THR A 173 -11.45 -11.17 3.87
N ALA A 174 -10.71 -10.98 2.79
CA ALA A 174 -10.30 -9.66 2.33
C ALA A 174 -11.53 -8.74 2.07
N GLU A 175 -12.59 -9.28 1.48
CA GLU A 175 -13.83 -8.54 1.24
C GLU A 175 -14.52 -8.15 2.56
N GLN A 176 -14.67 -9.10 3.50
CA GLN A 176 -15.25 -8.82 4.82
C GLN A 176 -14.44 -7.77 5.59
N PHE A 177 -13.11 -7.83 5.47
CA PHE A 177 -12.22 -6.83 6.07
C PHE A 177 -12.52 -5.42 5.54
N ILE A 178 -12.55 -5.23 4.21
CA ILE A 178 -12.81 -3.90 3.61
C ILE A 178 -14.22 -3.41 3.94
N ARG A 179 -15.19 -4.32 4.05
CA ARG A 179 -16.59 -4.00 4.37
C ARG A 179 -16.89 -3.87 5.87
N ARG A 180 -15.87 -3.78 6.73
CA ARG A 180 -16.09 -3.48 8.15
C ARG A 180 -16.89 -2.17 8.29
N PRO A 181 -17.84 -2.09 9.24
CA PRO A 181 -18.63 -0.87 9.44
C PRO A 181 -17.78 0.39 9.64
N GLU A 182 -16.65 0.27 10.36
CA GLU A 182 -15.71 1.36 10.60
C GLU A 182 -14.99 1.86 9.35
N PHE A 183 -14.99 1.09 8.26
CA PHE A 183 -14.34 1.45 6.99
C PHE A 183 -15.31 2.01 5.94
N LYS A 184 -16.61 1.96 6.23
CA LYS A 184 -17.65 2.37 5.28
C LYS A 184 -17.39 3.79 4.71
N ASP A 185 -17.16 4.75 5.58
CA ASP A 185 -16.91 6.15 5.16
C ASP A 185 -15.62 6.30 4.33
N PHE A 186 -14.61 5.44 4.58
CA PHE A 186 -13.39 5.44 3.75
C PHE A 186 -13.67 4.91 2.35
N VAL A 187 -14.45 3.83 2.24
CA VAL A 187 -14.82 3.24 0.95
C VAL A 187 -15.75 4.16 0.18
N ASP A 188 -16.74 4.75 0.84
CA ASP A 188 -17.69 5.68 0.22
C ASP A 188 -17.06 7.06 -0.07
N GLY A 189 -15.94 7.40 0.57
CA GLY A 189 -15.27 8.68 0.38
C GLY A 189 -16.02 9.86 1.01
N ILE A 190 -16.62 9.69 2.20
CA ILE A 190 -17.43 10.68 2.87
C ILE A 190 -16.58 11.67 3.67
N GLY A 191 -16.90 12.96 3.57
CA GLY A 191 -16.26 14.03 4.35
C GLY A 191 -14.76 14.16 4.07
N TYR A 192 -13.94 14.15 5.12
CA TYR A 192 -12.48 14.21 5.01
C TYR A 192 -11.87 12.90 4.48
N ARG A 193 -12.61 11.78 4.45
CA ARG A 193 -12.22 10.50 3.83
C ARG A 193 -12.41 10.48 2.30
N LYS A 194 -12.64 11.63 1.70
CA LYS A 194 -12.98 11.85 0.27
C LYS A 194 -12.02 11.24 -0.76
N TRP A 195 -10.84 10.87 -0.36
CA TRP A 195 -9.86 10.26 -1.28
C TRP A 195 -10.22 8.83 -1.67
N SER A 196 -11.02 8.11 -0.84
CA SER A 196 -11.50 6.76 -1.15
C SER A 196 -10.37 5.83 -1.59
N THR A 197 -9.28 5.80 -0.80
CA THR A 197 -8.09 5.00 -1.13
C THR A 197 -7.80 3.96 -0.06
N ASP A 198 -7.23 2.83 -0.49
CA ASP A 198 -6.63 1.83 0.38
C ASP A 198 -5.61 2.45 1.35
N GLN A 199 -4.79 3.39 0.87
CA GLN A 199 -3.79 4.07 1.70
C GLN A 199 -4.40 4.76 2.92
N MET A 200 -5.53 5.45 2.80
CA MET A 200 -6.17 6.07 3.96
C MET A 200 -6.73 5.03 4.93
N LEU A 201 -7.46 4.06 4.41
CA LEU A 201 -8.09 3.00 5.18
C LEU A 201 -7.05 2.18 5.95
N LEU A 202 -6.02 1.68 5.25
CA LEU A 202 -4.98 0.85 5.86
C LEU A 202 -4.15 1.61 6.89
N ASN A 203 -3.77 2.87 6.62
CA ASN A 203 -3.06 3.70 7.60
C ASN A 203 -3.89 3.91 8.88
N TYR A 204 -5.18 4.23 8.73
CA TYR A 204 -6.07 4.34 9.87
C TYR A 204 -6.13 3.04 10.66
N TRP A 205 -6.38 1.92 9.99
CA TRP A 205 -6.51 0.62 10.63
C TRP A 205 -5.23 0.17 11.34
N VAL A 206 -4.08 0.25 10.66
CA VAL A 206 -2.77 -0.15 11.22
C VAL A 206 -2.50 0.60 12.53
N LYS A 207 -2.78 1.91 12.56
CA LYS A 207 -2.58 2.73 13.76
C LYS A 207 -3.65 2.51 14.82
N LYS A 208 -4.91 2.34 14.42
CA LYS A 208 -6.04 2.09 15.33
C LYS A 208 -5.87 0.79 16.10
N GLU A 209 -5.51 -0.27 15.41
CA GLU A 209 -5.26 -1.60 16.01
C GLU A 209 -3.85 -1.70 16.62
N LYS A 210 -3.03 -0.63 16.55
CA LYS A 210 -1.65 -0.59 17.05
C LYS A 210 -0.80 -1.76 16.54
N ILE A 211 -0.95 -2.08 15.25
CA ILE A 211 -0.20 -3.17 14.60
C ILE A 211 1.30 -2.87 14.69
N PRO A 212 2.14 -3.76 15.21
CA PRO A 212 3.59 -3.57 15.26
C PRO A 212 4.13 -3.31 13.85
N THR A 213 4.54 -2.07 13.58
CA THR A 213 4.90 -1.60 12.24
C THR A 213 6.34 -1.14 12.19
N LEU A 214 7.10 -1.67 11.22
CA LEU A 214 8.42 -1.18 10.86
C LEU A 214 8.26 0.00 9.87
N ASN A 215 8.84 1.15 10.23
CA ASN A 215 9.07 2.20 9.25
C ASN A 215 10.33 1.85 8.45
N MET A 216 10.12 1.40 7.22
CA MET A 216 11.20 0.94 6.34
C MET A 216 11.99 2.11 5.75
N ASP A 217 13.24 1.87 5.41
CA ASP A 217 14.08 2.85 4.72
C ASP A 217 13.40 3.28 3.39
N TRP A 218 13.45 4.57 3.08
CA TRP A 218 12.80 5.16 1.92
C TRP A 218 13.20 4.52 0.58
N ARG A 219 14.37 3.90 0.50
CA ARG A 219 14.86 3.21 -0.73
C ARG A 219 13.95 2.06 -1.16
N TRP A 220 13.17 1.51 -0.23
CA TRP A 220 12.21 0.45 -0.53
C TRP A 220 10.94 0.92 -1.21
N ASN A 221 10.69 2.23 -1.24
CA ASN A 221 9.56 2.81 -1.98
C ASN A 221 9.89 4.25 -2.37
N GLY A 222 10.85 4.40 -3.27
CA GLY A 222 11.32 5.68 -3.77
C GLY A 222 10.32 6.27 -4.77
N LEU A 223 9.45 7.13 -4.31
CA LEU A 223 8.42 7.77 -5.12
C LEU A 223 9.04 8.64 -6.23
N PHE A 224 9.06 8.14 -7.47
CA PHE A 224 9.78 8.72 -8.61
C PHE A 224 9.53 10.23 -8.81
N LYS A 225 8.29 10.68 -8.71
CA LYS A 225 7.94 12.11 -8.86
C LYS A 225 8.11 12.94 -7.59
N GLY A 226 8.44 12.33 -6.48
CA GLY A 226 8.52 12.97 -5.17
C GLY A 226 9.94 13.09 -4.63
N VAL A 227 10.74 12.06 -4.82
CA VAL A 227 12.14 12.01 -4.38
C VAL A 227 13.00 12.92 -5.25
N ASP A 228 14.00 13.58 -4.66
CA ASP A 228 14.94 14.40 -5.40
C ASP A 228 15.70 13.56 -6.44
N ASP A 229 15.90 14.10 -7.64
CA ASP A 229 16.51 13.38 -8.77
C ASP A 229 17.88 12.77 -8.41
N ALA A 230 18.68 13.47 -7.62
CA ALA A 230 19.98 12.98 -7.14
C ALA A 230 19.88 11.76 -6.19
N GLN A 231 18.70 11.50 -5.63
CA GLN A 231 18.47 10.37 -4.73
C GLN A 231 17.84 9.16 -5.46
N ILE A 232 17.16 9.38 -6.60
CA ILE A 232 16.50 8.32 -7.37
C ILE A 232 17.42 7.12 -7.64
N PRO A 233 18.72 7.30 -8.03
CA PRO A 233 19.63 6.18 -8.27
C PRO A 233 19.87 5.28 -7.05
N LYS A 234 19.61 5.76 -5.83
CA LYS A 234 19.81 5.02 -4.58
C LYS A 234 18.61 4.17 -4.17
N ALA A 235 17.43 4.45 -4.74
CA ALA A 235 16.23 3.66 -4.44
C ALA A 235 16.38 2.22 -4.95
N TYR A 236 15.86 1.27 -4.19
CA TYR A 236 15.76 -0.14 -4.58
C TYR A 236 14.48 -0.38 -5.39
N PHE A 237 13.36 0.17 -4.91
CA PHE A 237 12.05 0.15 -5.54
C PHE A 237 11.66 1.59 -5.91
N ILE A 238 11.19 1.80 -7.15
CA ILE A 238 10.86 3.12 -7.69
C ILE A 238 9.48 3.07 -8.35
#